data_5f0f6d4dd5fdd858c944323a6b7dfe8d
#
_entry.id   5f0f6d4dd5fdd858c944323a6b7dfe8d
#
_cell.length_a   1.000
_cell.length_b   1.000
_cell.length_c   1.000
_cell.angle_alpha   90.00
_cell.angle_beta   90.00
_cell.angle_gamma   90.00
#
_symmetry.space_group_name_H-M   'P 1'
#
loop_
_entity.id
_entity.type
_entity.pdbx_description
1 polymer ?
#
loop_
_entity_poly.entity_id
_entity_poly.type
_entity_poly.pdbx_seq_one_letter_code
_entity_poly.pdbx_strand_id
1 'polypeptide(L)'
;MSQTDGLKDTIACDTRISQIVDDSLSYAGYNISELVEHHASFEEVIYLLWHLHLPTQIELKHFEEDLRTNYAISDAVEQCILIQSRKHLHPMSVLRSTVSLLGVYNVHAEEASLEATYEQSIQLMAKMPTIIAAFARLRSGQTPVEPREDLGFAANFLYMLKGEEASELEVKAFNCALVLHADHELNASTFAARVCASTLTDIYSCVTAAVGALKGSLHGGANECVFDMLKEIREEGNCQAYLDRKLASHEKIMGFGHRVYKTQDPREKYLRQMAKDLTQGTKDEVWYQLSVEIEAYMKHTKHLIPNVDFYSATVYHVLGIDSSIYTLIFAMSRVAGWIAHIQEQRKNNKLIRPRSNYIGAQGLEYLPIGRR
;
A
#
# COMPACT_ATOMS: atom_id res chain seq x y z
N MET A 1 -7.18 12.22 -33.45
CA MET A 1 -6.42 11.45 -32.46
C MET A 1 -7.29 11.34 -31.22
N SER A 2 -7.67 10.14 -30.84
CA SER A 2 -8.55 9.89 -29.70
C SER A 2 -7.93 10.45 -28.42
N GLN A 3 -8.79 11.00 -27.56
CA GLN A 3 -8.46 11.31 -26.17
C GLN A 3 -7.66 10.15 -25.57
N THR A 4 -6.51 10.48 -24.98
CA THR A 4 -5.71 9.51 -24.23
C THR A 4 -6.53 9.06 -23.03
N ASP A 5 -7.04 7.85 -23.07
CA ASP A 5 -7.88 7.23 -22.04
C ASP A 5 -7.03 6.99 -20.76
N GLY A 6 -6.83 8.06 -19.97
CA GLY A 6 -6.06 8.05 -18.73
C GLY A 6 -4.60 7.62 -18.89
N LEU A 7 -3.94 7.97 -20.03
CA LEU A 7 -2.58 7.55 -20.37
C LEU A 7 -2.40 6.03 -20.53
N LYS A 8 -3.47 5.28 -20.75
CA LYS A 8 -3.40 3.86 -21.01
C LYS A 8 -2.44 3.60 -22.19
N ASP A 9 -1.60 2.59 -22.06
CA ASP A 9 -0.59 2.17 -23.04
C ASP A 9 0.49 3.24 -23.35
N THR A 10 0.62 4.28 -22.51
CA THR A 10 1.68 5.28 -22.63
C THR A 10 2.85 4.90 -21.73
N ILE A 11 4.03 4.71 -22.32
CA ILE A 11 5.28 4.53 -21.55
C ILE A 11 5.72 5.91 -21.06
N ALA A 12 5.68 6.11 -19.73
CA ALA A 12 6.03 7.39 -19.11
C ALA A 12 7.50 7.47 -18.67
N CYS A 13 8.13 6.33 -18.37
CA CYS A 13 9.54 6.24 -17.98
C CYS A 13 10.05 4.80 -18.14
N ASP A 14 11.37 4.65 -18.15
CA ASP A 14 12.04 3.37 -17.93
C ASP A 14 12.14 3.08 -16.44
N THR A 15 12.12 1.80 -16.06
CA THR A 15 12.31 1.35 -14.68
C THR A 15 13.03 0.01 -14.62
N ARG A 16 13.78 -0.22 -13.53
CA ARG A 16 14.40 -1.51 -13.17
C ARG A 16 13.80 -2.12 -11.92
N ILE A 17 12.78 -1.47 -11.34
CA ILE A 17 12.26 -1.79 -10.02
C ILE A 17 11.31 -2.97 -10.08
N SER A 18 10.31 -2.91 -10.95
CA SER A 18 9.37 -4.01 -11.11
C SER A 18 8.82 -4.10 -12.53
N GLN A 19 8.32 -5.28 -12.87
CA GLN A 19 7.77 -5.57 -14.18
C GLN A 19 6.60 -6.54 -14.07
N ILE A 20 5.58 -6.34 -14.91
CA ILE A 20 4.48 -7.29 -15.10
C ILE A 20 4.49 -7.79 -16.54
N VAL A 21 4.68 -9.08 -16.72
CA VAL A 21 4.66 -9.76 -18.02
C VAL A 21 3.86 -11.06 -17.89
N ASP A 22 2.92 -11.30 -18.79
CA ASP A 22 2.12 -12.54 -18.86
C ASP A 22 1.50 -12.94 -17.50
N ASP A 23 0.87 -11.98 -16.82
CA ASP A 23 0.30 -12.12 -15.48
C ASP A 23 1.33 -12.52 -14.39
N SER A 24 2.62 -12.32 -14.63
CA SER A 24 3.70 -12.52 -13.66
C SER A 24 4.27 -11.18 -13.20
N LEU A 25 4.44 -11.02 -11.89
CA LEU A 25 5.07 -9.85 -11.27
C LEU A 25 6.50 -10.21 -10.84
N SER A 26 7.45 -9.33 -11.14
CA SER A 26 8.83 -9.45 -10.66
C SER A 26 9.33 -8.14 -10.04
N TYR A 27 10.19 -8.26 -9.03
CA TYR A 27 10.92 -7.17 -8.37
C TYR A 27 12.40 -7.27 -8.73
N ALA A 28 12.93 -6.25 -9.39
CA ALA A 28 14.33 -6.21 -9.88
C ALA A 28 14.77 -7.51 -10.58
N GLY A 29 13.86 -8.14 -11.34
CA GLY A 29 14.10 -9.39 -12.06
C GLY A 29 13.80 -10.68 -11.32
N TYR A 30 13.53 -10.64 -10.01
CA TYR A 30 13.12 -11.81 -9.22
C TYR A 30 11.59 -11.95 -9.25
N ASN A 31 11.13 -13.16 -9.60
CA ASN A 31 9.69 -13.44 -9.59
C ASN A 31 9.16 -13.37 -8.15
N ILE A 32 8.01 -12.70 -7.97
CA ILE A 32 7.41 -12.55 -6.64
C ILE A 32 7.07 -13.91 -6.00
N SER A 33 6.78 -14.92 -6.81
CA SER A 33 6.53 -16.28 -6.34
C SER A 33 7.75 -16.87 -5.65
N GLU A 34 8.95 -16.69 -6.22
CA GLU A 34 10.19 -17.18 -5.61
C GLU A 34 10.47 -16.48 -4.28
N LEU A 35 10.28 -15.15 -4.23
CA LEU A 35 10.48 -14.40 -2.98
C LEU A 35 9.56 -14.90 -1.85
N VAL A 36 8.29 -15.17 -2.15
CA VAL A 36 7.33 -15.68 -1.15
C VAL A 36 7.59 -17.14 -0.80
N GLU A 37 7.86 -18.00 -1.77
CA GLU A 37 8.07 -19.45 -1.56
C GLU A 37 9.38 -19.72 -0.78
N HIS A 38 10.39 -18.87 -0.95
CA HIS A 38 11.63 -18.91 -0.16
C HIS A 38 11.59 -18.06 1.11
N HIS A 39 10.40 -17.54 1.47
CA HIS A 39 10.17 -16.80 2.71
C HIS A 39 11.06 -15.55 2.88
N ALA A 40 11.33 -14.83 1.78
CA ALA A 40 12.05 -13.57 1.87
C ALA A 40 11.40 -12.65 2.91
N SER A 41 12.21 -12.02 3.75
CA SER A 41 11.71 -11.01 4.69
C SER A 41 11.30 -9.75 3.93
N PHE A 42 10.43 -8.95 4.52
CA PHE A 42 10.05 -7.69 3.90
C PHE A 42 11.25 -6.74 3.81
N GLU A 43 12.16 -6.80 4.77
CA GLU A 43 13.43 -6.07 4.76
C GLU A 43 14.31 -6.45 3.57
N GLU A 44 14.42 -7.74 3.23
CA GLU A 44 15.10 -8.19 2.01
C GLU A 44 14.47 -7.62 0.75
N VAL A 45 13.12 -7.55 0.71
CA VAL A 45 12.40 -7.00 -0.44
C VAL A 45 12.56 -5.49 -0.54
N ILE A 46 12.54 -4.75 0.57
CA ILE A 46 12.84 -3.32 0.57
C ILE A 46 14.26 -3.09 0.00
N TYR A 47 15.24 -3.84 0.53
CA TYR A 47 16.63 -3.77 0.07
C TYR A 47 16.73 -4.05 -1.44
N LEU A 48 16.10 -5.14 -1.90
CA LEU A 48 16.07 -5.52 -3.32
C LEU A 48 15.52 -4.39 -4.22
N LEU A 49 14.41 -3.77 -3.83
CA LEU A 49 13.80 -2.69 -4.61
C LEU A 49 14.69 -1.44 -4.68
N TRP A 50 15.45 -1.12 -3.60
CA TRP A 50 16.28 0.08 -3.53
C TRP A 50 17.66 -0.10 -4.15
N HIS A 51 18.24 -1.31 -4.04
CA HIS A 51 19.59 -1.62 -4.52
C HIS A 51 19.62 -2.42 -5.83
N LEU A 52 18.48 -2.99 -6.26
CA LEU A 52 18.31 -3.80 -7.48
C LEU A 52 19.09 -5.13 -7.46
N HIS A 53 19.42 -5.62 -6.28
CA HIS A 53 19.98 -6.96 -6.02
C HIS A 53 19.60 -7.44 -4.62
N LEU A 54 19.56 -8.75 -4.42
CA LEU A 54 19.33 -9.31 -3.08
C LEU A 54 20.51 -9.01 -2.16
N PRO A 55 20.27 -8.70 -0.88
CA PRO A 55 21.32 -8.43 0.07
C PRO A 55 22.13 -9.69 0.36
N THR A 56 23.43 -9.53 0.58
CA THR A 56 24.22 -10.51 1.32
C THR A 56 23.79 -10.51 2.80
N GLN A 57 24.17 -11.55 3.55
CA GLN A 57 23.85 -11.62 5.00
C GLN A 57 24.38 -10.40 5.78
N ILE A 58 25.53 -9.86 5.40
CA ILE A 58 26.13 -8.70 6.04
C ILE A 58 25.33 -7.43 5.70
N GLU A 59 24.99 -7.23 4.44
CA GLU A 59 24.19 -6.09 3.98
C GLU A 59 22.79 -6.10 4.61
N LEU A 60 22.14 -7.26 4.65
CA LEU A 60 20.81 -7.38 5.28
C LEU A 60 20.89 -6.99 6.76
N LYS A 61 21.89 -7.51 7.49
CA LYS A 61 22.05 -7.19 8.92
C LYS A 61 22.23 -5.70 9.16
N HIS A 62 23.04 -5.01 8.37
CA HIS A 62 23.24 -3.56 8.50
C HIS A 62 21.96 -2.80 8.15
N PHE A 63 21.26 -3.21 7.07
CA PHE A 63 20.02 -2.60 6.66
C PHE A 63 18.91 -2.75 7.71
N GLU A 64 18.79 -3.93 8.31
CA GLU A 64 17.86 -4.17 9.42
C GLU A 64 18.22 -3.31 10.65
N GLU A 65 19.50 -3.14 10.97
CA GLU A 65 19.95 -2.29 12.07
C GLU A 65 19.62 -0.82 11.79
N ASP A 66 19.82 -0.33 10.55
CA ASP A 66 19.45 1.01 10.14
C ASP A 66 17.94 1.25 10.28
N LEU A 67 17.09 0.28 9.92
CA LEU A 67 15.64 0.38 10.12
C LEU A 67 15.28 0.40 11.61
N ARG A 68 15.82 -0.53 12.40
CA ARG A 68 15.51 -0.69 13.83
C ARG A 68 15.81 0.55 14.66
N THR A 69 16.96 1.17 14.41
CA THR A 69 17.40 2.40 15.10
C THR A 69 16.55 3.63 14.74
N ASN A 70 15.73 3.52 13.68
CA ASN A 70 14.87 4.60 13.20
C ASN A 70 13.35 4.35 13.40
N TYR A 71 12.93 3.28 14.09
CA TYR A 71 11.51 2.98 14.31
C TYR A 71 10.78 4.04 15.15
N ALA A 72 11.45 4.63 16.14
CA ALA A 72 10.82 5.58 17.04
C ALA A 72 10.38 6.87 16.35
N ILE A 73 9.23 7.38 16.76
CA ILE A 73 8.72 8.71 16.38
C ILE A 73 8.94 9.70 17.53
N SER A 74 9.04 10.99 17.21
CA SER A 74 9.17 12.02 18.25
C SER A 74 7.85 12.29 18.96
N ASP A 75 7.91 12.77 20.21
CA ASP A 75 6.74 13.20 20.98
C ASP A 75 5.86 14.18 20.21
N ALA A 76 6.46 15.09 19.44
CA ALA A 76 5.74 16.06 18.63
C ALA A 76 4.89 15.38 17.53
N VAL A 77 5.41 14.35 16.89
CA VAL A 77 4.68 13.55 15.90
C VAL A 77 3.57 12.75 16.58
N GLU A 78 3.85 12.12 17.72
CA GLU A 78 2.85 11.37 18.49
C GLU A 78 1.70 12.28 18.95
N GLN A 79 1.98 13.46 19.46
CA GLN A 79 0.96 14.44 19.85
C GLN A 79 0.08 14.87 18.65
N CYS A 80 0.68 15.04 17.46
CA CYS A 80 -0.09 15.33 16.26
C CYS A 80 -0.99 14.16 15.86
N ILE A 81 -0.52 12.91 16.00
CA ILE A 81 -1.33 11.71 15.75
C ILE A 81 -2.48 11.65 16.77
N LEU A 82 -2.23 11.91 18.05
CA LEU A 82 -3.24 11.94 19.11
C LEU A 82 -4.37 12.94 18.79
N ILE A 83 -4.02 14.17 18.39
CA ILE A 83 -5.00 15.19 18.01
C ILE A 83 -5.85 14.72 16.82
N GLN A 84 -5.25 13.97 15.89
CA GLN A 84 -5.86 13.49 14.65
C GLN A 84 -6.49 12.08 14.78
N SER A 85 -6.39 11.41 15.94
CA SER A 85 -6.92 10.04 16.12
C SER A 85 -8.44 9.95 16.29
N ARG A 86 -9.16 11.07 16.19
CA ARG A 86 -10.61 11.12 16.35
C ARG A 86 -11.33 10.30 15.30
N LYS A 87 -12.35 9.53 15.71
CA LYS A 87 -13.04 8.52 14.87
C LYS A 87 -13.61 9.03 13.54
N HIS A 88 -14.01 10.32 13.48
CA HIS A 88 -14.56 10.90 12.26
C HIS A 88 -13.53 11.30 11.19
N LEU A 89 -12.23 11.27 11.53
CA LEU A 89 -11.18 11.61 10.58
C LEU A 89 -10.78 10.38 9.75
N HIS A 90 -10.62 10.59 8.45
CA HIS A 90 -10.25 9.51 7.54
C HIS A 90 -8.79 9.08 7.75
N PRO A 91 -8.51 7.79 8.02
CA PRO A 91 -7.18 7.29 8.35
C PRO A 91 -6.07 7.71 7.37
N MET A 92 -6.32 7.57 6.08
CA MET A 92 -5.37 7.99 5.03
C MET A 92 -5.10 9.51 5.02
N SER A 93 -6.04 10.34 5.50
CA SER A 93 -5.78 11.78 5.64
C SER A 93 -4.83 12.07 6.80
N VAL A 94 -4.95 11.30 7.87
CA VAL A 94 -4.03 11.39 9.02
C VAL A 94 -2.64 10.94 8.61
N LEU A 95 -2.51 9.78 7.94
CA LEU A 95 -1.21 9.31 7.44
C LEU A 95 -0.55 10.34 6.53
N ARG A 96 -1.30 10.90 5.58
CA ARG A 96 -0.78 11.94 4.68
C ARG A 96 -0.25 13.17 5.44
N SER A 97 -1.00 13.63 6.43
CA SER A 97 -0.59 14.77 7.29
C SER A 97 0.66 14.43 8.08
N THR A 98 0.73 13.22 8.64
CA THR A 98 1.86 12.78 9.47
C THR A 98 3.13 12.62 8.63
N VAL A 99 3.03 12.04 7.43
CA VAL A 99 4.19 11.93 6.51
C VAL A 99 4.72 13.32 6.13
N SER A 100 3.83 14.26 5.79
CA SER A 100 4.24 15.65 5.54
C SER A 100 4.89 16.30 6.76
N LEU A 101 4.37 16.03 7.96
CA LEU A 101 4.90 16.55 9.22
C LEU A 101 6.31 16.02 9.52
N LEU A 102 6.61 14.76 9.17
CA LEU A 102 7.98 14.22 9.30
C LEU A 102 9.00 15.09 8.55
N GLY A 103 8.64 15.58 7.35
CA GLY A 103 9.50 16.50 6.60
C GLY A 103 9.68 17.85 7.30
N VAL A 104 8.62 18.39 7.95
CA VAL A 104 8.70 19.66 8.70
C VAL A 104 9.66 19.55 9.89
N TYR A 105 9.70 18.41 10.56
CA TYR A 105 10.59 18.19 11.72
C TYR A 105 11.99 17.67 11.35
N ASN A 106 12.23 17.29 10.09
CA ASN A 106 13.55 16.88 9.65
C ASN A 106 14.33 18.10 9.16
N VAL A 107 15.33 18.54 9.92
CA VAL A 107 16.15 19.71 9.61
C VAL A 107 16.99 19.53 8.32
N HIS A 108 17.16 18.29 7.86
CA HIS A 108 17.85 17.92 6.64
C HIS A 108 16.90 17.58 5.46
N ALA A 109 15.60 17.85 5.58
CA ALA A 109 14.61 17.47 4.57
C ALA A 109 14.94 18.02 3.17
N GLU A 110 15.48 19.25 3.11
CA GLU A 110 15.83 19.94 1.85
C GLU A 110 17.16 19.45 1.22
N GLU A 111 17.90 18.56 1.89
CA GLU A 111 19.13 17.99 1.36
C GLU A 111 18.79 16.95 0.26
N ALA A 112 19.09 17.30 -0.99
CA ALA A 112 18.70 16.52 -2.17
C ALA A 112 19.80 15.59 -2.71
N SER A 113 20.93 15.41 -1.99
CA SER A 113 21.95 14.43 -2.38
C SER A 113 21.39 13.01 -2.36
N LEU A 114 21.99 12.09 -3.12
CA LEU A 114 21.55 10.70 -3.12
C LEU A 114 21.73 10.06 -1.73
N GLU A 115 22.78 10.44 -1.03
CA GLU A 115 23.08 9.97 0.33
C GLU A 115 22.03 10.45 1.33
N ALA A 116 21.75 11.75 1.39
CA ALA A 116 20.70 12.31 2.25
C ALA A 116 19.32 11.73 1.90
N THR A 117 19.04 11.53 0.60
CA THR A 117 17.80 10.87 0.16
C THR A 117 17.69 9.44 0.71
N TYR A 118 18.80 8.69 0.73
CA TYR A 118 18.82 7.32 1.26
C TYR A 118 18.59 7.31 2.77
N GLU A 119 19.27 8.16 3.53
CA GLU A 119 19.05 8.29 4.99
C GLU A 119 17.61 8.69 5.33
N GLN A 120 17.06 9.67 4.61
CA GLN A 120 15.66 10.08 4.76
C GLN A 120 14.70 8.94 4.39
N SER A 121 15.06 8.10 3.40
CA SER A 121 14.30 6.91 3.02
C SER A 121 14.23 5.88 4.14
N ILE A 122 15.36 5.59 4.80
CA ILE A 122 15.43 4.70 5.96
C ILE A 122 14.51 5.22 7.07
N GLN A 123 14.66 6.50 7.44
CA GLN A 123 13.86 7.13 8.49
C GLN A 123 12.35 7.07 8.19
N LEU A 124 11.96 7.38 6.95
CA LEU A 124 10.56 7.37 6.55
C LEU A 124 9.99 5.95 6.57
N MET A 125 10.71 4.98 5.97
CA MET A 125 10.30 3.59 5.92
C MET A 125 10.13 3.00 7.33
N ALA A 126 11.12 3.22 8.19
CA ALA A 126 11.15 2.71 9.56
C ALA A 126 10.02 3.28 10.43
N LYS A 127 9.64 4.55 10.25
CA LYS A 127 8.59 5.19 11.05
C LYS A 127 7.18 4.81 10.64
N MET A 128 6.96 4.27 9.44
CA MET A 128 5.62 3.93 8.95
C MET A 128 4.85 2.97 9.87
N PRO A 129 5.42 1.83 10.33
CA PRO A 129 4.72 0.92 11.22
C PRO A 129 4.36 1.58 12.56
N THR A 130 5.26 2.36 13.14
CA THR A 130 5.04 3.04 14.42
C THR A 130 3.93 4.08 14.32
N ILE A 131 3.91 4.90 13.26
CA ILE A 131 2.85 5.88 13.00
C ILE A 131 1.49 5.20 12.90
N ILE A 132 1.40 4.10 12.14
CA ILE A 132 0.13 3.42 11.88
C ILE A 132 -0.36 2.69 13.13
N ALA A 133 0.52 2.01 13.85
CA ALA A 133 0.18 1.33 15.10
C ALA A 133 -0.25 2.34 16.18
N ALA A 134 0.49 3.43 16.37
CA ALA A 134 0.14 4.51 17.30
C ALA A 134 -1.24 5.11 16.96
N PHE A 135 -1.49 5.42 15.68
CA PHE A 135 -2.78 5.93 15.23
C PHE A 135 -3.92 4.94 15.52
N ALA A 136 -3.74 3.66 15.21
CA ALA A 136 -4.78 2.63 15.42
C ALA A 136 -5.13 2.50 16.90
N ARG A 137 -4.12 2.44 17.77
CA ARG A 137 -4.31 2.34 19.24
C ARG A 137 -4.98 3.58 19.81
N LEU A 138 -4.49 4.77 19.48
CA LEU A 138 -5.08 6.04 19.94
C LEU A 138 -6.54 6.19 19.48
N ARG A 139 -6.85 5.80 18.25
CA ARG A 139 -8.21 5.80 17.72
C ARG A 139 -9.14 4.86 18.47
N SER A 140 -8.60 3.76 19.00
CA SER A 140 -9.32 2.79 19.83
C SER A 140 -9.33 3.16 21.33
N GLY A 141 -8.75 4.30 21.70
CA GLY A 141 -8.67 4.76 23.10
C GLY A 141 -7.58 4.06 23.93
N GLN A 142 -6.61 3.44 23.26
CA GLN A 142 -5.46 2.77 23.86
C GLN A 142 -4.22 3.66 23.78
N THR A 143 -3.26 3.46 24.69
CA THR A 143 -1.94 4.11 24.60
C THR A 143 -1.10 3.47 23.53
N PRO A 144 -0.27 4.21 22.78
CA PRO A 144 0.74 3.65 21.89
C PRO A 144 1.68 2.68 22.62
N VAL A 145 2.24 1.76 21.86
CA VAL A 145 3.29 0.83 22.34
C VAL A 145 4.55 1.16 21.58
N GLU A 146 5.63 1.32 22.35
CA GLU A 146 6.95 1.62 21.78
C GLU A 146 7.47 0.46 20.92
N PRO A 147 8.17 0.76 19.81
CA PRO A 147 8.81 -0.28 19.01
C PRO A 147 9.93 -0.98 19.77
N ARG A 148 10.15 -2.23 19.43
CA ARG A 148 11.27 -3.04 19.95
C ARG A 148 12.35 -3.20 18.88
N GLU A 149 13.59 -3.00 19.26
CA GLU A 149 14.75 -3.11 18.36
C GLU A 149 15.14 -4.57 18.06
N ASP A 150 14.69 -5.54 18.85
CA ASP A 150 14.96 -6.96 18.64
C ASP A 150 13.96 -7.65 17.69
N LEU A 151 12.91 -6.96 17.29
CA LEU A 151 11.89 -7.46 16.36
C LEU A 151 12.11 -6.93 14.93
N GLY A 152 11.90 -7.80 13.91
CA GLY A 152 11.85 -7.40 12.52
C GLY A 152 10.57 -6.59 12.20
N PHE A 153 10.52 -5.99 11.03
CA PHE A 153 9.49 -5.02 10.63
C PHE A 153 8.05 -5.55 10.83
N ALA A 154 7.76 -6.75 10.31
CA ALA A 154 6.42 -7.34 10.40
C ALA A 154 6.03 -7.70 11.85
N ALA A 155 6.95 -8.32 12.58
CA ALA A 155 6.73 -8.71 13.98
C ALA A 155 6.54 -7.47 14.86
N ASN A 156 7.35 -6.43 14.65
CA ASN A 156 7.31 -5.20 15.43
C ASN A 156 6.01 -4.43 15.21
N PHE A 157 5.52 -4.34 13.95
CA PHE A 157 4.22 -3.74 13.68
C PHE A 157 3.10 -4.45 14.43
N LEU A 158 3.02 -5.80 14.36
CA LEU A 158 1.99 -6.57 15.04
C LEU A 158 2.10 -6.42 16.56
N TYR A 159 3.33 -6.42 17.09
CA TYR A 159 3.58 -6.15 18.51
C TYR A 159 3.08 -4.78 18.96
N MET A 160 3.45 -3.71 18.24
CA MET A 160 2.99 -2.36 18.54
C MET A 160 1.46 -2.22 18.44
N LEU A 161 0.85 -2.90 17.49
CA LEU A 161 -0.60 -2.87 17.29
C LEU A 161 -1.36 -3.58 18.41
N LYS A 162 -0.92 -4.81 18.76
CA LYS A 162 -1.60 -5.69 19.73
C LYS A 162 -1.21 -5.38 21.17
N GLY A 163 0.02 -4.95 21.42
CA GLY A 163 0.62 -4.82 22.77
C GLY A 163 1.21 -6.12 23.30
N GLU A 164 1.27 -7.17 22.47
CA GLU A 164 1.85 -8.49 22.78
C GLU A 164 2.50 -9.08 21.53
N GLU A 165 3.42 -10.02 21.69
CA GLU A 165 4.08 -10.68 20.57
C GLU A 165 3.09 -11.53 19.77
N ALA A 166 3.16 -11.40 18.44
CA ALA A 166 2.40 -12.25 17.54
C ALA A 166 3.05 -13.63 17.38
N SER A 167 2.26 -14.64 17.08
CA SER A 167 2.77 -15.98 16.76
C SER A 167 3.58 -15.98 15.46
N GLU A 168 4.46 -16.97 15.29
CA GLU A 168 5.26 -17.14 14.07
C GLU A 168 4.38 -17.20 12.80
N LEU A 169 3.22 -17.83 12.87
CA LEU A 169 2.28 -17.91 11.75
C LEU A 169 1.68 -16.55 11.41
N GLU A 170 1.33 -15.74 12.41
CA GLU A 170 0.82 -14.39 12.20
C GLU A 170 1.89 -13.48 11.57
N VAL A 171 3.13 -13.55 12.07
CA VAL A 171 4.27 -12.79 11.52
C VAL A 171 4.54 -13.22 10.08
N LYS A 172 4.56 -14.53 9.79
CA LYS A 172 4.75 -15.07 8.44
C LYS A 172 3.66 -14.60 7.47
N ALA A 173 2.40 -14.65 7.89
CA ALA A 173 1.28 -14.22 7.06
C ALA A 173 1.31 -12.71 6.80
N PHE A 174 1.64 -11.92 7.80
CA PHE A 174 1.76 -10.48 7.64
C PHE A 174 2.96 -10.08 6.78
N ASN A 175 4.13 -10.71 6.98
CA ASN A 175 5.30 -10.54 6.13
C ASN A 175 4.98 -10.85 4.66
N CYS A 176 4.31 -11.98 4.41
CA CYS A 176 3.86 -12.35 3.06
C CYS A 176 2.98 -11.24 2.45
N ALA A 177 2.02 -10.70 3.20
CA ALA A 177 1.17 -9.62 2.73
C ALA A 177 1.99 -8.36 2.39
N LEU A 178 2.97 -7.98 3.22
CA LEU A 178 3.85 -6.85 2.97
C LEU A 178 4.68 -7.05 1.69
N VAL A 179 5.30 -8.22 1.51
CA VAL A 179 6.07 -8.56 0.30
C VAL A 179 5.21 -8.44 -0.96
N LEU A 180 3.97 -8.96 -0.92
CA LEU A 180 3.05 -8.96 -2.07
C LEU A 180 2.54 -7.56 -2.44
N HIS A 181 2.57 -6.60 -1.53
CA HIS A 181 2.11 -5.22 -1.76
C HIS A 181 3.23 -4.22 -1.99
N ALA A 182 4.50 -4.62 -1.87
CA ALA A 182 5.66 -3.71 -1.85
C ALA A 182 5.76 -2.82 -3.09
N ASP A 183 5.52 -3.36 -4.29
CA ASP A 183 5.47 -2.56 -5.51
C ASP A 183 4.52 -3.18 -6.57
N HIS A 184 4.14 -2.37 -7.57
CA HIS A 184 3.30 -2.81 -8.68
C HIS A 184 3.43 -1.84 -9.86
N GLU A 185 4.61 -1.75 -10.44
CA GLU A 185 4.94 -0.87 -11.57
C GLU A 185 4.49 0.60 -11.37
N LEU A 186 4.20 1.29 -12.47
CA LEU A 186 3.81 2.69 -12.48
C LEU A 186 2.30 2.87 -12.26
N ASN A 187 1.80 2.40 -11.10
CA ASN A 187 0.43 2.70 -10.70
C ASN A 187 0.23 4.20 -10.37
N ALA A 188 -1.02 4.62 -10.13
CA ALA A 188 -1.35 6.03 -9.95
C ALA A 188 -0.57 6.71 -8.80
N SER A 189 -0.38 6.03 -7.67
CA SER A 189 0.36 6.61 -6.54
C SER A 189 1.87 6.64 -6.79
N THR A 190 2.42 5.60 -7.42
CA THR A 190 3.84 5.57 -7.85
C THR A 190 4.12 6.68 -8.88
N PHE A 191 3.20 6.88 -9.83
CA PHE A 191 3.33 7.96 -10.82
C PHE A 191 3.27 9.34 -10.16
N ALA A 192 2.36 9.56 -9.20
CA ALA A 192 2.29 10.80 -8.43
C ALA A 192 3.60 11.07 -7.67
N ALA A 193 4.20 10.04 -7.04
CA ALA A 193 5.50 10.15 -6.39
C ALA A 193 6.61 10.55 -7.38
N ARG A 194 6.69 9.92 -8.54
CA ARG A 194 7.69 10.23 -9.58
C ARG A 194 7.50 11.64 -10.16
N VAL A 195 6.26 12.06 -10.41
CA VAL A 195 5.98 13.43 -10.87
C VAL A 195 6.49 14.43 -9.85
N CYS A 196 6.18 14.22 -8.57
CA CYS A 196 6.65 15.07 -7.49
C CYS A 196 8.19 15.05 -7.39
N ALA A 197 8.81 13.87 -7.38
CA ALA A 197 10.26 13.70 -7.33
C ALA A 197 10.99 14.37 -8.50
N SER A 198 10.35 14.40 -9.68
CA SER A 198 10.93 15.03 -10.88
C SER A 198 11.13 16.54 -10.75
N THR A 199 10.47 17.17 -9.78
CA THR A 199 10.63 18.60 -9.45
C THR A 199 11.80 18.86 -8.51
N LEU A 200 12.48 17.79 -8.02
CA LEU A 200 13.56 17.84 -7.03
C LEU A 200 13.13 18.34 -5.63
N THR A 201 11.86 18.22 -5.29
CA THR A 201 11.38 18.45 -3.92
C THR A 201 11.81 17.32 -2.96
N ASP A 202 11.65 17.52 -1.67
CA ASP A 202 11.99 16.53 -0.63
C ASP A 202 11.21 15.20 -0.77
N ILE A 203 11.72 14.15 -0.14
CA ILE A 203 11.12 12.80 -0.23
C ILE A 203 9.76 12.72 0.49
N TYR A 204 9.58 13.48 1.57
CA TYR A 204 8.34 13.49 2.34
C TYR A 204 7.19 14.08 1.52
N SER A 205 7.45 15.13 0.75
CA SER A 205 6.51 15.70 -0.24
C SER A 205 6.14 14.68 -1.32
N CYS A 206 7.11 13.91 -1.82
CA CYS A 206 6.87 12.88 -2.83
C CYS A 206 5.97 11.75 -2.28
N VAL A 207 6.27 11.24 -1.09
CA VAL A 207 5.45 10.19 -0.46
C VAL A 207 4.09 10.73 -0.02
N THR A 208 4.00 11.98 0.44
CA THR A 208 2.73 12.65 0.71
C THR A 208 1.81 12.70 -0.52
N ALA A 209 2.37 13.00 -1.71
CA ALA A 209 1.63 12.96 -2.96
C ALA A 209 1.14 11.55 -3.31
N ALA A 210 1.99 10.53 -3.10
CA ALA A 210 1.63 9.14 -3.31
C ALA A 210 0.51 8.67 -2.36
N VAL A 211 0.59 9.00 -1.07
CA VAL A 211 -0.46 8.71 -0.07
C VAL A 211 -1.78 9.39 -0.47
N GLY A 212 -1.70 10.63 -0.97
CA GLY A 212 -2.86 11.35 -1.49
C GLY A 212 -3.52 10.65 -2.67
N ALA A 213 -2.74 10.14 -3.61
CA ALA A 213 -3.25 9.37 -4.75
C ALA A 213 -3.80 8.01 -4.33
N LEU A 214 -3.13 7.30 -3.40
CA LEU A 214 -3.58 6.00 -2.90
C LEU A 214 -4.92 6.11 -2.16
N LYS A 215 -5.18 7.22 -1.46
CA LYS A 215 -6.46 7.47 -0.79
C LYS A 215 -7.66 7.48 -1.74
N GLY A 216 -7.45 7.74 -3.03
CA GLY A 216 -8.53 7.84 -4.00
C GLY A 216 -9.35 6.54 -4.11
N SER A 217 -10.68 6.65 -4.21
CA SER A 217 -11.62 5.53 -4.27
C SER A 217 -11.42 4.59 -5.49
N LEU A 218 -10.68 5.04 -6.50
CA LEU A 218 -10.33 4.23 -7.67
C LEU A 218 -8.96 3.54 -7.54
N HIS A 219 -8.32 3.62 -6.36
CA HIS A 219 -6.97 3.08 -6.16
C HIS A 219 -6.84 2.20 -4.91
N GLY A 220 -6.87 2.74 -3.69
CA GLY A 220 -6.39 2.02 -2.50
C GLY A 220 -7.46 1.45 -1.56
N GLY A 221 -8.74 1.74 -1.72
CA GLY A 221 -9.79 1.37 -0.75
C GLY A 221 -10.46 0.01 -0.98
N ALA A 222 -9.91 -0.86 -1.82
CA ALA A 222 -10.62 -2.08 -2.23
C ALA A 222 -10.70 -3.12 -1.12
N ASN A 223 -9.65 -3.35 -0.34
CA ASN A 223 -9.61 -4.37 0.72
C ASN A 223 -10.53 -4.04 1.92
N GLU A 224 -10.67 -2.76 2.28
CA GLU A 224 -11.66 -2.30 3.28
C GLU A 224 -13.08 -2.64 2.81
N CYS A 225 -13.42 -2.29 1.57
CA CYS A 225 -14.72 -2.61 0.97
C CYS A 225 -14.97 -4.12 0.81
N VAL A 226 -13.93 -4.93 0.60
CA VAL A 226 -14.07 -6.40 0.59
C VAL A 226 -14.52 -6.90 1.96
N PHE A 227 -13.89 -6.43 3.03
CA PHE A 227 -14.26 -6.91 4.37
C PHE A 227 -15.67 -6.43 4.77
N ASP A 228 -16.07 -5.23 4.40
CA ASP A 228 -17.44 -4.76 4.61
C ASP A 228 -18.46 -5.65 3.87
N MET A 229 -18.18 -6.01 2.61
CA MET A 229 -18.99 -6.96 1.85
C MET A 229 -19.07 -8.34 2.55
N LEU A 230 -17.95 -8.87 3.08
CA LEU A 230 -17.96 -10.14 3.82
C LEU A 230 -18.86 -10.06 5.07
N LYS A 231 -18.85 -8.94 5.80
CA LYS A 231 -19.74 -8.70 6.95
C LYS A 231 -21.20 -8.67 6.52
N GLU A 232 -21.53 -7.90 5.49
CA GLU A 232 -22.90 -7.80 4.96
C GLU A 232 -23.46 -9.17 4.53
N ILE A 233 -22.66 -9.98 3.81
CA ILE A 233 -23.06 -11.34 3.40
C ILE A 233 -23.28 -12.24 4.61
N ARG A 234 -22.39 -12.16 5.60
CA ARG A 234 -22.52 -12.96 6.82
C ARG A 234 -23.77 -12.60 7.62
N GLU A 235 -24.10 -11.31 7.71
CA GLU A 235 -25.32 -10.84 8.39
C GLU A 235 -26.60 -11.26 7.63
N GLU A 236 -26.59 -11.23 6.30
CA GLU A 236 -27.71 -11.67 5.46
C GLU A 236 -27.88 -13.20 5.49
N GLY A 237 -26.80 -13.94 5.69
CA GLY A 237 -26.80 -15.41 5.78
C GLY A 237 -27.05 -16.13 4.46
N ASN A 238 -27.03 -15.44 3.32
CA ASN A 238 -27.20 -16.02 1.99
C ASN A 238 -26.30 -15.33 0.96
N CYS A 239 -25.12 -15.92 0.76
CA CYS A 239 -24.09 -15.41 -0.15
C CYS A 239 -24.60 -15.27 -1.58
N GLN A 240 -25.27 -16.29 -2.11
CA GLN A 240 -25.77 -16.28 -3.49
C GLN A 240 -26.79 -15.17 -3.70
N ALA A 241 -27.80 -15.05 -2.84
CA ALA A 241 -28.83 -14.02 -2.95
C ALA A 241 -28.25 -12.61 -2.89
N TYR A 242 -27.26 -12.39 -2.01
CA TYR A 242 -26.53 -11.11 -1.94
C TYR A 242 -25.84 -10.78 -3.27
N LEU A 243 -25.05 -11.73 -3.80
CA LEU A 243 -24.30 -11.53 -5.04
C LEU A 243 -25.22 -11.34 -6.25
N ASP A 244 -26.29 -12.13 -6.36
CA ASP A 244 -27.30 -11.99 -7.43
C ASP A 244 -27.92 -10.59 -7.43
N ARG A 245 -28.30 -10.08 -6.25
CA ARG A 245 -28.87 -8.74 -6.08
C ARG A 245 -27.88 -7.64 -6.50
N LYS A 246 -26.64 -7.70 -6.02
CA LYS A 246 -25.60 -6.73 -6.37
C LYS A 246 -25.31 -6.72 -7.88
N LEU A 247 -25.20 -7.90 -8.49
CA LEU A 247 -24.96 -8.03 -9.92
C LEU A 247 -26.15 -7.56 -10.78
N ALA A 248 -27.39 -7.78 -10.34
CA ALA A 248 -28.59 -7.29 -11.01
C ALA A 248 -28.68 -5.76 -10.98
N SER A 249 -28.19 -5.13 -9.91
CA SER A 249 -28.09 -3.67 -9.77
C SER A 249 -26.86 -3.06 -10.45
N HIS A 250 -26.05 -3.86 -11.18
CA HIS A 250 -24.79 -3.43 -11.78
C HIS A 250 -23.76 -2.88 -10.77
N GLU A 251 -23.89 -3.25 -9.50
CA GLU A 251 -22.91 -2.90 -8.49
C GLU A 251 -21.66 -3.76 -8.62
N LYS A 252 -20.50 -3.19 -8.24
CA LYS A 252 -19.22 -3.94 -8.26
C LYS A 252 -19.16 -4.89 -7.08
N ILE A 253 -18.69 -6.10 -7.34
CA ILE A 253 -18.26 -7.02 -6.30
C ILE A 253 -16.80 -6.71 -6.00
N MET A 254 -16.50 -6.29 -4.78
CA MET A 254 -15.18 -5.82 -4.39
C MET A 254 -14.17 -6.97 -4.33
N GLY A 255 -12.91 -6.68 -4.65
CA GLY A 255 -11.84 -7.68 -4.68
C GLY A 255 -11.80 -8.55 -5.94
N PHE A 256 -12.61 -8.26 -6.98
CA PHE A 256 -12.62 -9.00 -8.24
C PHE A 256 -12.26 -8.12 -9.44
N GLY A 257 -11.53 -8.74 -10.37
CA GLY A 257 -11.04 -8.09 -11.58
C GLY A 257 -9.79 -7.26 -11.33
N HIS A 258 -9.03 -7.05 -12.39
CA HIS A 258 -7.79 -6.27 -12.35
C HIS A 258 -7.61 -5.48 -13.65
N ARG A 259 -6.96 -4.29 -13.57
CA ARG A 259 -6.71 -3.47 -14.76
C ARG A 259 -5.63 -4.06 -15.68
N VAL A 260 -4.65 -4.77 -15.09
CA VAL A 260 -3.49 -5.33 -15.79
C VAL A 260 -3.65 -6.84 -15.98
N TYR A 261 -3.82 -7.60 -14.90
CA TYR A 261 -3.96 -9.06 -14.97
C TYR A 261 -5.25 -9.48 -15.64
N LYS A 262 -5.17 -10.49 -16.52
CA LYS A 262 -6.31 -10.96 -17.31
C LYS A 262 -6.76 -12.36 -16.91
N THR A 263 -5.84 -13.21 -16.49
CA THR A 263 -6.11 -14.62 -16.18
C THR A 263 -6.02 -14.93 -14.71
N GLN A 264 -5.04 -14.35 -13.99
CA GLN A 264 -4.83 -14.55 -12.56
C GLN A 264 -3.98 -13.43 -11.98
N ASP A 265 -4.31 -12.94 -10.77
CA ASP A 265 -3.41 -12.13 -9.97
C ASP A 265 -2.42 -13.07 -9.24
N PRO A 266 -1.10 -13.01 -9.55
CA PRO A 266 -0.13 -13.97 -9.01
C PRO A 266 0.02 -13.91 -7.48
N ARG A 267 -0.48 -12.84 -6.86
CA ARG A 267 -0.40 -12.58 -5.42
C ARG A 267 -1.52 -13.26 -4.63
N GLU A 268 -2.66 -13.46 -5.26
CA GLU A 268 -3.88 -13.96 -4.63
C GLU A 268 -3.68 -15.35 -3.98
N LYS A 269 -3.06 -16.29 -4.68
CA LYS A 269 -2.88 -17.68 -4.20
C LYS A 269 -2.16 -17.76 -2.85
N TYR A 270 -1.21 -16.87 -2.59
CA TYR A 270 -0.43 -16.84 -1.34
C TYR A 270 -1.27 -16.27 -0.19
N LEU A 271 -2.00 -15.19 -0.42
CA LEU A 271 -2.91 -14.63 0.58
C LEU A 271 -4.07 -15.58 0.89
N ARG A 272 -4.57 -16.31 -0.11
CA ARG A 272 -5.55 -17.37 0.09
C ARG A 272 -5.01 -18.47 0.98
N GLN A 273 -3.76 -18.91 0.75
CA GLN A 273 -3.13 -19.92 1.60
C GLN A 273 -2.93 -19.38 3.03
N MET A 274 -2.45 -18.15 3.20
CA MET A 274 -2.30 -17.54 4.53
C MET A 274 -3.64 -17.40 5.25
N ALA A 275 -4.70 -16.97 4.54
CA ALA A 275 -6.05 -16.90 5.10
C ALA A 275 -6.53 -18.27 5.60
N LYS A 276 -6.28 -19.33 4.83
CA LYS A 276 -6.59 -20.71 5.23
C LYS A 276 -5.83 -21.12 6.49
N ASP A 277 -4.50 -20.95 6.47
CA ASP A 277 -3.63 -21.40 7.56
C ASP A 277 -3.94 -20.69 8.90
N LEU A 278 -4.24 -19.38 8.83
CA LEU A 278 -4.60 -18.58 10.00
C LEU A 278 -5.98 -18.93 10.57
N THR A 279 -6.91 -19.39 9.74
CA THR A 279 -8.31 -19.60 10.16
C THR A 279 -8.64 -21.05 10.49
N GLN A 280 -7.89 -22.01 9.94
CA GLN A 280 -8.18 -23.45 10.05
C GLN A 280 -8.34 -23.89 11.52
N GLY A 281 -9.50 -24.47 11.85
CA GLY A 281 -9.81 -24.95 13.19
C GLY A 281 -10.08 -23.84 14.22
N THR A 282 -10.20 -22.59 13.80
CA THR A 282 -10.55 -21.45 14.65
C THR A 282 -12.01 -21.01 14.43
N LYS A 283 -12.52 -20.14 15.31
CA LYS A 283 -13.84 -19.49 15.11
C LYS A 283 -13.90 -18.61 13.84
N ASP A 284 -12.75 -18.21 13.32
CA ASP A 284 -12.62 -17.30 12.19
C ASP A 284 -12.56 -18.04 10.83
N GLU A 285 -12.61 -19.39 10.84
CA GLU A 285 -12.66 -20.22 9.63
C GLU A 285 -13.85 -19.87 8.74
N VAL A 286 -14.93 -19.36 9.31
CA VAL A 286 -16.11 -18.89 8.59
C VAL A 286 -15.77 -17.80 7.56
N TRP A 287 -14.80 -16.93 7.81
CA TRP A 287 -14.41 -15.87 6.88
C TRP A 287 -13.68 -16.42 5.65
N TYR A 288 -12.83 -17.42 5.87
CA TYR A 288 -12.17 -18.11 4.76
C TYR A 288 -13.18 -18.90 3.92
N GLN A 289 -14.09 -19.65 4.56
CA GLN A 289 -15.12 -20.42 3.86
C GLN A 289 -16.02 -19.51 3.03
N LEU A 290 -16.44 -18.39 3.58
CA LEU A 290 -17.23 -17.39 2.86
C LEU A 290 -16.47 -16.81 1.67
N SER A 291 -15.18 -16.50 1.83
CA SER A 291 -14.34 -16.03 0.74
C SER A 291 -14.24 -17.08 -0.40
N VAL A 292 -14.07 -18.36 -0.06
CA VAL A 292 -14.03 -19.44 -1.06
C VAL A 292 -15.37 -19.58 -1.79
N GLU A 293 -16.51 -19.44 -1.09
CA GLU A 293 -17.86 -19.48 -1.69
C GLU A 293 -18.04 -18.33 -2.70
N ILE A 294 -17.67 -17.11 -2.32
CA ILE A 294 -17.76 -15.94 -3.20
C ILE A 294 -16.85 -16.12 -4.43
N GLU A 295 -15.61 -16.58 -4.23
CA GLU A 295 -14.69 -16.84 -5.35
C GLU A 295 -15.30 -17.85 -6.34
N ALA A 296 -15.80 -18.97 -5.83
CA ALA A 296 -16.40 -20.01 -6.66
C ALA A 296 -17.61 -19.46 -7.46
N TYR A 297 -18.48 -18.68 -6.81
CA TYR A 297 -19.62 -18.04 -7.44
C TYR A 297 -19.21 -17.07 -8.55
N MET A 298 -18.26 -16.17 -8.27
CA MET A 298 -17.80 -15.15 -9.23
C MET A 298 -17.07 -15.78 -10.43
N LYS A 299 -16.28 -16.81 -10.18
CA LYS A 299 -15.60 -17.58 -11.24
C LYS A 299 -16.58 -18.27 -12.16
N HIS A 300 -17.64 -18.89 -11.60
CA HIS A 300 -18.67 -19.57 -12.36
C HIS A 300 -19.57 -18.61 -13.14
N THR A 301 -20.02 -17.53 -12.50
CA THR A 301 -21.09 -16.64 -13.03
C THR A 301 -20.55 -15.53 -13.92
N LYS A 302 -19.37 -14.98 -13.62
CA LYS A 302 -18.78 -13.81 -14.29
C LYS A 302 -17.43 -14.06 -14.93
N HIS A 303 -16.83 -15.24 -14.72
CA HIS A 303 -15.47 -15.57 -15.14
C HIS A 303 -14.44 -14.55 -14.61
N LEU A 304 -14.71 -13.98 -13.42
CA LEU A 304 -13.83 -13.05 -12.74
C LEU A 304 -13.03 -13.78 -11.66
N ILE A 305 -11.78 -13.37 -11.53
CA ILE A 305 -10.84 -13.89 -10.54
C ILE A 305 -10.64 -12.88 -9.41
N PRO A 306 -10.33 -13.35 -8.18
CA PRO A 306 -9.94 -12.47 -7.09
C PRO A 306 -8.64 -11.73 -7.43
N ASN A 307 -8.52 -10.50 -6.94
CA ASN A 307 -7.27 -9.75 -6.91
C ASN A 307 -6.63 -9.80 -5.51
N VAL A 308 -5.48 -9.13 -5.35
CA VAL A 308 -4.72 -9.12 -4.09
C VAL A 308 -5.54 -8.63 -2.89
N ASP A 309 -6.52 -7.75 -3.09
CA ASP A 309 -7.33 -7.17 -2.01
C ASP A 309 -8.33 -8.16 -1.41
N PHE A 310 -8.73 -9.18 -2.17
CA PHE A 310 -9.81 -10.08 -1.75
C PHE A 310 -9.42 -10.91 -0.51
N TYR A 311 -8.36 -11.70 -0.60
CA TYR A 311 -7.92 -12.53 0.54
C TYR A 311 -7.10 -11.76 1.59
N SER A 312 -6.49 -10.62 1.21
CA SER A 312 -5.82 -9.77 2.20
C SER A 312 -6.78 -9.25 3.27
N ALA A 313 -8.04 -9.00 2.91
CA ALA A 313 -9.07 -8.57 3.85
C ALA A 313 -9.30 -9.61 4.96
N THR A 314 -9.39 -10.90 4.61
CA THR A 314 -9.52 -11.99 5.57
C THR A 314 -8.25 -12.15 6.42
N VAL A 315 -7.06 -12.10 5.81
CA VAL A 315 -5.78 -12.15 6.53
C VAL A 315 -5.70 -11.04 7.58
N TYR A 316 -5.96 -9.80 7.20
CA TYR A 316 -5.87 -8.67 8.11
C TYR A 316 -6.89 -8.75 9.24
N HIS A 317 -8.12 -9.20 8.96
CA HIS A 317 -9.13 -9.38 9.99
C HIS A 317 -8.67 -10.37 11.07
N VAL A 318 -8.17 -11.53 10.65
CA VAL A 318 -7.74 -12.59 11.58
C VAL A 318 -6.50 -12.18 12.39
N LEU A 319 -5.64 -11.35 11.81
CA LEU A 319 -4.53 -10.73 12.51
C LEU A 319 -4.98 -9.66 13.54
N GLY A 320 -6.28 -9.38 13.66
CA GLY A 320 -6.81 -8.38 14.60
C GLY A 320 -6.64 -6.94 14.12
N ILE A 321 -6.37 -6.73 12.84
CA ILE A 321 -6.27 -5.39 12.24
C ILE A 321 -7.68 -4.88 11.95
N ASP A 322 -8.02 -3.68 12.43
CA ASP A 322 -9.32 -3.03 12.15
C ASP A 322 -9.45 -2.67 10.67
N SER A 323 -10.62 -2.96 10.06
CA SER A 323 -10.81 -2.74 8.62
C SER A 323 -10.61 -1.28 8.19
N SER A 324 -10.88 -0.32 9.07
CA SER A 324 -10.69 1.11 8.77
C SER A 324 -9.23 1.51 8.51
N ILE A 325 -8.26 0.64 8.83
CA ILE A 325 -6.82 0.89 8.59
C ILE A 325 -6.21 0.00 7.51
N TYR A 326 -6.98 -0.84 6.80
CA TYR A 326 -6.44 -1.72 5.76
C TYR A 326 -5.69 -0.96 4.67
N THR A 327 -6.21 0.19 4.24
CA THR A 327 -5.52 1.05 3.27
C THR A 327 -4.21 1.64 3.84
N LEU A 328 -4.09 1.84 5.16
CA LEU A 328 -2.82 2.22 5.80
C LEU A 328 -1.79 1.09 5.74
N ILE A 329 -2.22 -0.17 5.92
CA ILE A 329 -1.34 -1.35 5.79
C ILE A 329 -0.83 -1.45 4.34
N PHE A 330 -1.71 -1.24 3.37
CA PHE A 330 -1.31 -1.17 1.97
C PHE A 330 -0.26 -0.06 1.75
N ALA A 331 -0.48 1.15 2.27
CA ALA A 331 0.46 2.26 2.17
C ALA A 331 1.81 1.92 2.83
N MET A 332 1.80 1.30 4.02
CA MET A 332 3.00 0.89 4.75
C MET A 332 3.91 0.00 3.92
N SER A 333 3.34 -0.99 3.24
CA SER A 333 4.09 -1.84 2.33
C SER A 333 4.57 -1.06 1.09
N ARG A 334 3.66 -0.32 0.44
CA ARG A 334 3.92 0.35 -0.82
C ARG A 334 4.93 1.50 -0.73
N VAL A 335 5.19 2.04 0.46
CA VAL A 335 6.25 3.04 0.67
C VAL A 335 7.60 2.52 0.18
N ALA A 336 7.89 1.22 0.32
CA ALA A 336 9.11 0.60 -0.22
C ALA A 336 9.26 0.85 -1.72
N GLY A 337 8.20 0.56 -2.50
CA GLY A 337 8.18 0.80 -3.94
C GLY A 337 8.19 2.30 -4.30
N TRP A 338 7.43 3.14 -3.59
CA TRP A 338 7.46 4.58 -3.85
C TRP A 338 8.84 5.17 -3.67
N ILE A 339 9.54 4.80 -2.59
CA ILE A 339 10.92 5.25 -2.32
C ILE A 339 11.86 4.77 -3.42
N ALA A 340 11.78 3.49 -3.82
CA ALA A 340 12.58 2.96 -4.92
C ALA A 340 12.40 3.79 -6.20
N HIS A 341 11.16 4.08 -6.57
CA HIS A 341 10.85 4.90 -7.75
C HIS A 341 11.27 6.35 -7.62
N ILE A 342 11.22 6.95 -6.42
CA ILE A 342 11.74 8.30 -6.15
C ILE A 342 13.26 8.33 -6.33
N GLN A 343 13.98 7.35 -5.76
CA GLN A 343 15.43 7.23 -5.88
C GLN A 343 15.86 7.00 -7.34
N GLU A 344 15.16 6.12 -8.07
CA GLU A 344 15.41 5.89 -9.50
C GLU A 344 15.19 7.16 -10.32
N GLN A 345 14.10 7.91 -10.06
CA GLN A 345 13.81 9.17 -10.73
C GLN A 345 14.93 10.20 -10.50
N ARG A 346 15.44 10.31 -9.28
CA ARG A 346 16.50 11.28 -8.92
C ARG A 346 17.86 10.94 -9.54
N LYS A 347 18.19 9.65 -9.75
CA LYS A 347 19.46 9.23 -10.36
C LYS A 347 19.66 9.77 -11.79
N ASN A 348 18.59 9.91 -12.56
CA ASN A 348 18.63 10.46 -13.94
C ASN A 348 17.41 11.33 -14.16
N ASN A 349 17.33 12.44 -13.39
CA ASN A 349 16.12 13.24 -13.32
C ASN A 349 15.83 14.02 -14.60
N LYS A 350 14.58 13.93 -15.04
CA LYS A 350 13.96 14.85 -16.01
C LYS A 350 12.60 15.24 -15.49
N LEU A 351 12.28 16.54 -15.56
CA LEU A 351 10.97 17.04 -15.14
C LEU A 351 9.85 16.39 -15.96
N ILE A 352 8.92 15.73 -15.27
CA ILE A 352 7.74 15.10 -15.86
C ILE A 352 6.67 16.19 -16.06
N ARG A 353 6.53 16.68 -17.30
CA ARG A 353 5.59 17.74 -17.64
C ARG A 353 4.95 17.46 -19.01
N PRO A 354 3.87 16.68 -19.08
CA PRO A 354 3.14 16.44 -20.32
C PRO A 354 2.45 17.73 -20.82
N ARG A 355 2.08 17.73 -22.11
CA ARG A 355 1.28 18.81 -22.71
C ARG A 355 -0.22 18.46 -22.64
N SER A 356 -1.06 19.48 -22.60
CA SER A 356 -2.50 19.35 -22.79
C SER A 356 -2.92 19.78 -24.18
N ASN A 357 -4.00 19.19 -24.70
CA ASN A 357 -4.72 19.69 -25.86
C ASN A 357 -5.86 20.60 -25.37
N TYR A 358 -5.75 21.90 -25.66
CA TYR A 358 -6.78 22.86 -25.26
C TYR A 358 -7.99 22.76 -26.20
N ILE A 359 -9.16 22.44 -25.65
CA ILE A 359 -10.43 22.27 -26.37
C ILE A 359 -11.46 23.37 -26.03
N GLY A 360 -11.07 24.38 -25.25
CA GLY A 360 -11.94 25.50 -24.92
C GLY A 360 -12.01 26.55 -26.02
N ALA A 361 -12.84 27.58 -25.81
CA ALA A 361 -12.98 28.71 -26.74
C ALA A 361 -11.66 29.45 -26.90
N GLN A 362 -11.41 29.93 -28.11
CA GLN A 362 -10.21 30.69 -28.46
C GLN A 362 -10.60 32.04 -29.05
N GLY A 363 -9.70 33.03 -28.95
CA GLY A 363 -9.89 34.35 -29.58
C GLY A 363 -11.02 35.19 -28.98
N LEU A 364 -11.42 34.90 -27.74
CA LEU A 364 -12.45 35.69 -27.07
C LEU A 364 -11.92 37.09 -26.75
N GLU A 365 -12.78 38.10 -27.00
CA GLU A 365 -12.47 39.49 -26.63
C GLU A 365 -12.68 39.66 -25.08
N TYR A 366 -11.71 40.29 -24.44
CA TYR A 366 -11.86 40.70 -23.06
C TYR A 366 -12.78 41.92 -22.96
N LEU A 367 -13.93 41.76 -22.36
CA LEU A 367 -14.83 42.85 -22.03
C LEU A 367 -14.66 43.23 -20.55
N PRO A 368 -14.49 44.56 -20.22
CA PRO A 368 -14.53 45.05 -18.86
C PRO A 368 -15.83 44.67 -18.15
N ILE A 369 -15.80 44.50 -16.81
CA ILE A 369 -16.94 44.00 -16.02
C ILE A 369 -18.23 44.79 -16.29
N GLY A 370 -18.16 46.10 -16.52
CA GLY A 370 -19.34 46.92 -16.80
C GLY A 370 -19.89 46.80 -18.25
N ARG A 371 -19.29 45.91 -19.08
CA ARG A 371 -19.73 45.63 -20.47
C ARG A 371 -20.04 44.15 -20.71
N ARG A 372 -20.07 43.33 -19.66
CA ARG A 372 -20.43 41.90 -19.70
C ARG A 372 -21.93 41.67 -19.55
#